data_c40121ac76fca17fe795450f23815e55
#
_entry.id   c40121ac76fca17fe795450f23815e55
#
_cell.length_a   1.000
_cell.length_b   1.000
_cell.length_c   1.000
_cell.angle_alpha   90.00
_cell.angle_beta   90.00
_cell.angle_gamma   90.00
#
_symmetry.space_group_name_H-M   'P 1'
#
loop_
_entity.id
_entity.type
_entity.pdbx_description
1 polymer ?
#
loop_
_entity_poly.entity_id
_entity_poly.type
_entity_poly.pdbx_seq_one_letter_code
_entity_poly.pdbx_strand_id
1 'polypeptide(L)'
;MKIVKHASLYLKTLKFFVITVIIAMSSSCTENKPITEQEVKDTILGMFDSFSVESDDINNFKNFVTDDYVLYEIGKVMTADDFIQFAQTFNTIEDDWTISDWNISIDKNSAHAYFKNQGRFVTLNDGKKELLNYDWHESAYLVRDSGKLKIKFYFSDTINQTLKTLK
;
A
#
# COMPACT_ATOMS: atom_id res chain seq x y z
N MET A 1 -1.42 -70.83 3.38
CA MET A 1 -2.57 -69.98 3.76
C MET A 1 -2.16 -68.71 4.61
N LYS A 2 -0.93 -68.20 4.46
CA LYS A 2 -0.46 -66.95 5.17
C LYS A 2 -0.28 -65.70 4.29
N ILE A 3 -0.22 -65.85 2.99
CA ILE A 3 0.10 -64.71 2.06
C ILE A 3 -1.11 -63.78 1.82
N VAL A 4 -2.35 -64.30 1.90
CA VAL A 4 -3.56 -63.51 1.60
C VAL A 4 -3.91 -62.51 2.71
N LYS A 5 -3.50 -62.74 3.98
CA LYS A 5 -3.81 -61.82 5.09
C LYS A 5 -2.98 -60.55 5.06
N HIS A 6 -1.75 -60.59 4.52
CA HIS A 6 -0.89 -59.40 4.45
C HIS A 6 -1.32 -58.42 3.35
N ALA A 7 -1.79 -58.92 2.20
CA ALA A 7 -2.26 -58.04 1.10
C ALA A 7 -3.50 -57.22 1.50
N SER A 8 -4.41 -57.77 2.31
CA SER A 8 -5.60 -57.06 2.80
C SER A 8 -5.26 -55.94 3.80
N LEU A 9 -4.19 -56.11 4.59
CA LEU A 9 -3.76 -55.12 5.57
C LEU A 9 -3.09 -53.92 4.88
N TYR A 10 -2.24 -54.16 3.87
CA TYR A 10 -1.61 -53.08 3.07
C TYR A 10 -2.63 -52.26 2.27
N LEU A 11 -3.68 -52.92 1.77
CA LEU A 11 -4.73 -52.24 1.01
C LEU A 11 -5.59 -51.34 1.91
N LYS A 12 -5.79 -51.70 3.18
CA LYS A 12 -6.52 -50.86 4.17
C LYS A 12 -5.69 -49.66 4.64
N THR A 13 -4.37 -49.85 4.87
CA THR A 13 -3.46 -48.75 5.26
C THR A 13 -3.25 -47.79 4.13
N LEU A 14 -3.16 -48.26 2.87
CA LEU A 14 -3.01 -47.38 1.70
C LEU A 14 -4.26 -46.53 1.47
N LYS A 15 -5.47 -47.09 1.65
CA LYS A 15 -6.73 -46.29 1.55
C LYS A 15 -6.83 -45.21 2.64
N PHE A 16 -6.38 -45.52 3.85
CA PHE A 16 -6.40 -44.54 4.96
C PHE A 16 -5.41 -43.39 4.73
N PHE A 17 -4.23 -43.69 4.16
CA PHE A 17 -3.22 -42.69 3.85
C PHE A 17 -3.65 -41.75 2.72
N VAL A 18 -4.32 -42.28 1.68
CA VAL A 18 -4.85 -41.47 0.55
C VAL A 18 -5.97 -40.52 1.01
N ILE A 19 -6.85 -40.98 1.91
CA ILE A 19 -7.93 -40.13 2.46
C ILE A 19 -7.37 -39.03 3.32
N THR A 20 -6.31 -39.27 4.11
CA THR A 20 -5.68 -38.25 4.96
C THR A 20 -4.97 -37.17 4.13
N VAL A 21 -4.34 -37.52 3.01
CA VAL A 21 -3.70 -36.59 2.09
C VAL A 21 -4.71 -35.69 1.36
N ILE A 22 -5.89 -36.24 0.99
CA ILE A 22 -6.95 -35.45 0.31
C ILE A 22 -7.57 -34.42 1.26
N ILE A 23 -7.70 -34.71 2.56
CA ILE A 23 -8.23 -33.76 3.55
C ILE A 23 -7.24 -32.61 3.82
N ALA A 24 -5.92 -32.88 3.72
CA ALA A 24 -4.90 -31.84 3.91
C ALA A 24 -4.83 -30.82 2.74
N MET A 25 -5.33 -31.15 1.55
CA MET A 25 -5.34 -30.25 0.40
C MET A 25 -6.55 -29.30 0.33
N SER A 26 -7.56 -29.51 1.17
CA SER A 26 -8.79 -28.68 1.15
C SER A 26 -8.77 -27.47 2.07
N SER A 27 -7.65 -27.17 2.75
CA SER A 27 -7.59 -26.11 3.77
C SER A 27 -6.90 -24.82 3.31
N SER A 28 -6.75 -24.58 2.01
CA SER A 28 -6.10 -23.35 1.51
C SER A 28 -7.05 -22.46 0.69
N CYS A 29 -8.29 -22.31 1.15
CA CYS A 29 -9.03 -21.09 0.82
C CYS A 29 -8.75 -20.09 1.94
N THR A 30 -7.73 -19.26 1.78
CA THR A 30 -7.64 -18.02 2.53
C THR A 30 -8.84 -17.17 2.09
N GLU A 31 -9.92 -17.24 2.87
CA GLU A 31 -11.04 -16.33 2.71
C GLU A 31 -10.46 -14.92 2.89
N ASN A 32 -10.39 -14.16 1.80
CA ASN A 32 -9.88 -12.79 1.87
C ASN A 32 -10.77 -12.00 2.82
N LYS A 33 -10.19 -11.54 3.92
CA LYS A 33 -10.87 -10.67 4.88
C LYS A 33 -11.48 -9.49 4.10
N PRO A 34 -12.76 -9.13 4.33
CA PRO A 34 -13.38 -7.99 3.69
C PRO A 34 -12.55 -6.72 3.93
N ILE A 35 -12.43 -5.89 2.90
CA ILE A 35 -11.81 -4.56 3.02
C ILE A 35 -12.71 -3.69 3.89
N THR A 36 -12.13 -2.87 4.74
CA THR A 36 -12.83 -1.89 5.58
C THR A 36 -12.35 -0.48 5.26
N GLU A 37 -13.18 0.54 5.52
CA GLU A 37 -12.78 1.94 5.38
C GLU A 37 -11.53 2.27 6.22
N GLN A 38 -11.43 1.70 7.42
CA GLN A 38 -10.27 1.90 8.27
C GLN A 38 -9.01 1.33 7.64
N GLU A 39 -9.07 0.13 7.06
CA GLU A 39 -7.92 -0.48 6.36
C GLU A 39 -7.49 0.36 5.15
N VAL A 40 -8.43 0.97 4.43
CA VAL A 40 -8.13 1.89 3.31
C VAL A 40 -7.38 3.13 3.83
N LYS A 41 -7.91 3.76 4.89
CA LYS A 41 -7.27 4.92 5.53
C LYS A 41 -5.89 4.58 6.06
N ASP A 42 -5.75 3.48 6.80
CA ASP A 42 -4.46 3.05 7.37
C ASP A 42 -3.41 2.78 6.27
N THR A 43 -3.82 2.21 5.14
CA THR A 43 -2.92 1.98 4.00
C THR A 43 -2.44 3.30 3.39
N ILE A 44 -3.33 4.27 3.20
CA ILE A 44 -2.98 5.58 2.62
C ILE A 44 -2.14 6.40 3.60
N LEU A 45 -2.53 6.45 4.88
CA LEU A 45 -1.76 7.16 5.91
C LEU A 45 -0.37 6.55 6.09
N GLY A 46 -0.26 5.21 6.13
CA GLY A 46 1.03 4.54 6.21
C GLY A 46 1.92 4.80 4.99
N MET A 47 1.33 5.00 3.80
CA MET A 47 2.09 5.46 2.64
C MET A 47 2.69 6.85 2.90
N PHE A 48 1.92 7.82 3.41
CA PHE A 48 2.41 9.16 3.74
C PHE A 48 3.48 9.11 4.82
N ASP A 49 3.26 8.37 5.89
CA ASP A 49 4.23 8.20 6.98
C ASP A 49 5.55 7.62 6.47
N SER A 50 5.52 6.78 5.42
CA SER A 50 6.73 6.13 4.90
C SER A 50 7.69 7.06 4.17
N PHE A 51 7.23 8.21 3.68
CA PHE A 51 8.09 9.21 3.04
C PHE A 51 8.18 10.54 3.82
N SER A 52 7.65 10.59 5.04
CA SER A 52 7.90 11.66 5.98
C SER A 52 9.37 11.76 6.35
N VAL A 53 9.83 12.96 6.73
CA VAL A 53 11.20 13.18 7.23
C VAL A 53 11.51 12.41 8.52
N GLU A 54 10.49 11.97 9.24
CA GLU A 54 10.63 11.12 10.44
C GLU A 54 10.80 9.63 10.11
N SER A 55 10.62 9.24 8.84
CA SER A 55 10.76 7.84 8.41
C SER A 55 12.23 7.44 8.36
N ASP A 56 12.55 6.27 8.93
CA ASP A 56 13.90 5.71 8.91
C ASP A 56 14.36 5.32 7.49
N ASP A 57 13.43 4.93 6.61
CA ASP A 57 13.73 4.48 5.24
C ASP A 57 12.55 4.76 4.30
N ILE A 58 12.75 5.66 3.35
CA ILE A 58 11.76 5.99 2.31
C ILE A 58 11.35 4.76 1.46
N ASN A 59 12.18 3.71 1.39
CA ASN A 59 11.82 2.48 0.68
C ASN A 59 10.65 1.73 1.35
N ASN A 60 10.31 2.06 2.60
CA ASN A 60 9.11 1.55 3.25
C ASN A 60 7.83 1.89 2.47
N PHE A 61 7.85 2.93 1.64
CA PHE A 61 6.81 3.26 0.68
C PHE A 61 6.35 2.05 -0.14
N LYS A 62 7.27 1.19 -0.58
CA LYS A 62 6.98 -0.03 -1.37
C LYS A 62 6.13 -1.06 -0.62
N ASN A 63 6.03 -0.98 0.71
CA ASN A 63 5.15 -1.85 1.48
C ASN A 63 3.65 -1.54 1.28
N PHE A 64 3.33 -0.31 0.87
CA PHE A 64 1.97 0.22 0.73
C PHE A 64 1.48 0.25 -0.72
N VAL A 65 2.36 0.03 -1.68
CA VAL A 65 2.03 0.06 -3.11
C VAL A 65 2.28 -1.30 -3.77
N THR A 66 1.61 -1.56 -4.91
CA THR A 66 1.86 -2.78 -5.69
C THR A 66 3.15 -2.65 -6.52
N ASP A 67 3.69 -3.77 -7.00
CA ASP A 67 4.89 -3.77 -7.86
C ASP A 67 4.66 -3.01 -9.19
N ASP A 68 3.41 -2.97 -9.66
CA ASP A 68 2.97 -2.26 -10.87
C ASP A 68 2.29 -0.91 -10.53
N TYR A 69 2.63 -0.31 -9.38
CA TYR A 69 2.13 0.99 -8.96
C TYR A 69 2.41 2.09 -9.97
N VAL A 70 1.43 2.97 -10.14
CA VAL A 70 1.53 4.15 -11.00
C VAL A 70 0.98 5.37 -10.30
N LEU A 71 1.75 6.45 -10.29
CA LEU A 71 1.35 7.79 -9.83
C LEU A 71 1.27 8.74 -11.01
N TYR A 72 0.17 9.50 -11.07
CA TYR A 72 0.03 10.67 -11.94
C TYR A 72 0.07 11.93 -11.08
N GLU A 73 1.11 12.73 -11.26
CA GLU A 73 1.29 13.98 -10.52
C GLU A 73 2.09 14.99 -11.35
N ILE A 74 1.74 16.28 -11.28
CA ILE A 74 2.40 17.41 -11.97
C ILE A 74 2.68 17.14 -13.47
N GLY A 75 1.75 16.46 -14.16
CA GLY A 75 1.89 16.11 -15.57
C GLY A 75 2.89 14.98 -15.85
N LYS A 76 3.36 14.27 -14.83
CA LYS A 76 4.25 13.10 -14.96
C LYS A 76 3.53 11.82 -14.62
N VAL A 77 4.04 10.73 -15.16
CA VAL A 77 3.68 9.37 -14.79
C VAL A 77 4.92 8.77 -14.13
N MET A 78 4.78 8.31 -12.90
CA MET A 78 5.88 7.82 -12.07
C MET A 78 5.58 6.42 -11.55
N THR A 79 6.59 5.55 -11.55
CA THR A 79 6.63 4.31 -10.79
C THR A 79 6.94 4.59 -9.32
N ALA A 80 6.92 3.57 -8.47
CA ALA A 80 7.33 3.71 -7.08
C ALA A 80 8.79 4.19 -6.95
N ASP A 81 9.70 3.67 -7.78
CA ASP A 81 11.11 4.07 -7.79
C ASP A 81 11.30 5.51 -8.28
N ASP A 82 10.56 5.92 -9.31
CA ASP A 82 10.60 7.30 -9.82
C ASP A 82 10.11 8.29 -8.76
N PHE A 83 9.03 7.95 -8.04
CA PHE A 83 8.50 8.79 -6.96
C PHE A 83 9.48 8.92 -5.80
N ILE A 84 10.10 7.82 -5.36
CA ILE A 84 11.12 7.84 -4.29
C ILE A 84 12.28 8.76 -4.67
N GLN A 85 12.79 8.64 -5.90
CA GLN A 85 13.85 9.53 -6.39
C GLN A 85 13.39 10.99 -6.44
N PHE A 86 12.18 11.24 -6.92
CA PHE A 86 11.60 12.58 -6.99
C PHE A 86 11.46 13.22 -5.59
N ALA A 87 10.90 12.49 -4.62
CA ALA A 87 10.71 12.97 -3.26
C ALA A 87 12.04 13.36 -2.57
N GLN A 88 13.11 12.61 -2.84
CA GLN A 88 14.43 12.88 -2.30
C GLN A 88 15.07 14.18 -2.82
N THR A 89 14.54 14.76 -3.92
CA THR A 89 15.08 16.03 -4.47
C THR A 89 14.69 17.27 -3.67
N PHE A 90 13.70 17.18 -2.78
CA PHE A 90 13.13 18.37 -2.14
C PHE A 90 13.91 18.92 -0.95
N ASN A 91 14.92 18.21 -0.42
CA ASN A 91 15.69 18.62 0.76
C ASN A 91 14.79 19.05 1.94
N THR A 92 13.67 18.34 2.14
CA THR A 92 12.70 18.59 3.20
C THR A 92 13.31 18.27 4.55
N ILE A 93 13.16 19.18 5.53
CA ILE A 93 13.66 19.02 6.91
C ILE A 93 12.54 18.99 7.96
N GLU A 94 11.33 19.43 7.60
CA GLU A 94 10.11 19.31 8.38
C GLU A 94 8.95 19.05 7.44
N ASP A 95 8.05 18.17 7.78
CA ASP A 95 6.80 17.95 7.05
C ASP A 95 5.63 17.76 8.02
N ASP A 96 4.43 18.08 7.55
CA ASP A 96 3.17 17.87 8.23
C ASP A 96 2.06 17.68 7.20
N TRP A 97 1.17 16.72 7.44
CA TRP A 97 0.11 16.32 6.52
C TRP A 97 -1.25 16.36 7.21
N THR A 98 -2.23 16.96 6.57
CA THR A 98 -3.63 16.93 7.02
C THR A 98 -4.50 16.38 5.92
N ILE A 99 -5.05 15.18 6.13
CA ILE A 99 -5.93 14.52 5.18
C ILE A 99 -7.37 14.58 5.67
N SER A 100 -8.26 15.09 4.82
CA SER A 100 -9.65 15.36 5.14
C SER A 100 -10.60 15.01 3.99
N ASP A 101 -11.90 15.17 4.21
CA ASP A 101 -12.96 15.02 3.22
C ASP A 101 -12.92 13.67 2.49
N TRP A 102 -12.70 12.59 3.27
CA TRP A 102 -12.64 11.24 2.76
C TRP A 102 -13.96 10.81 2.10
N ASN A 103 -13.87 10.26 0.90
CA ASN A 103 -14.93 9.51 0.25
C ASN A 103 -14.36 8.16 -0.21
N ILE A 104 -14.90 7.07 0.33
CA ILE A 104 -14.37 5.72 0.14
C ILE A 104 -15.47 4.82 -0.40
N SER A 105 -15.19 4.15 -1.52
CA SER A 105 -16.02 3.10 -2.10
C SER A 105 -15.27 1.78 -2.03
N ILE A 106 -15.96 0.73 -1.57
CA ILE A 106 -15.36 -0.59 -1.34
C ILE A 106 -16.08 -1.64 -2.17
N ASP A 107 -15.30 -2.43 -2.91
CA ASP A 107 -15.72 -3.62 -3.61
C ASP A 107 -15.19 -4.89 -2.92
N LYS A 108 -15.46 -6.05 -3.47
CA LYS A 108 -15.05 -7.33 -2.87
C LYS A 108 -13.54 -7.44 -2.66
N ASN A 109 -12.72 -6.99 -3.62
CA ASN A 109 -11.25 -7.15 -3.62
C ASN A 109 -10.50 -5.84 -3.89
N SER A 110 -11.20 -4.72 -3.95
CA SER A 110 -10.62 -3.41 -4.25
C SER A 110 -11.35 -2.31 -3.50
N ALA A 111 -10.71 -1.15 -3.42
CA ALA A 111 -11.33 0.07 -2.91
C ALA A 111 -10.86 1.26 -3.74
N HIS A 112 -11.67 2.29 -3.76
CA HIS A 112 -11.32 3.59 -4.30
C HIS A 112 -11.56 4.65 -3.25
N ALA A 113 -10.58 5.50 -3.01
CA ALA A 113 -10.69 6.63 -2.12
C ALA A 113 -10.37 7.91 -2.89
N TYR A 114 -11.12 9.00 -2.61
CA TYR A 114 -10.67 10.35 -2.91
C TYR A 114 -10.80 11.22 -1.67
N PHE A 115 -9.93 12.22 -1.56
CA PHE A 115 -9.79 13.04 -0.37
C PHE A 115 -9.06 14.34 -0.67
N LYS A 116 -9.10 15.27 0.28
CA LYS A 116 -8.23 16.45 0.28
C LYS A 116 -7.01 16.17 1.13
N ASN A 117 -5.87 16.66 0.65
CA ASN A 117 -4.63 16.65 1.39
C ASN A 117 -4.05 18.06 1.46
N GLN A 118 -3.56 18.45 2.63
CA GLN A 118 -2.81 19.67 2.86
C GLN A 118 -1.45 19.29 3.40
N GLY A 119 -0.40 19.76 2.73
CA GLY A 119 0.98 19.52 3.15
C GLY A 119 1.67 20.83 3.52
N ARG A 120 2.40 20.80 4.62
CA ARG A 120 3.29 21.86 5.07
C ARG A 120 4.70 21.32 5.13
N PHE A 121 5.63 21.93 4.39
CA PHE A 121 7.02 21.50 4.32
C PHE A 121 7.96 22.63 4.62
N VAL A 122 9.03 22.37 5.36
CA VAL A 122 10.19 23.23 5.45
C VAL A 122 11.33 22.57 4.70
N THR A 123 11.85 23.26 3.69
CA THR A 123 13.00 22.80 2.89
C THR A 123 14.23 23.65 3.19
N LEU A 124 15.41 23.08 2.97
CA LEU A 124 16.69 23.79 3.12
C LEU A 124 17.41 23.84 1.76
N ASN A 125 17.35 25.01 1.10
CA ASN A 125 17.95 25.24 -0.21
C ASN A 125 19.01 26.36 -0.12
N ASP A 126 20.26 26.07 -0.47
CA ASP A 126 21.39 27.01 -0.43
C ASP A 126 21.52 27.74 0.93
N GLY A 127 21.28 27.01 2.02
CA GLY A 127 21.35 27.55 3.38
C GLY A 127 20.15 28.41 3.80
N LYS A 128 19.13 28.53 2.95
CA LYS A 128 17.88 29.22 3.25
C LYS A 128 16.77 28.25 3.56
N LYS A 129 16.04 28.52 4.63
CA LYS A 129 14.81 27.79 4.93
C LYS A 129 13.64 28.37 4.16
N GLU A 130 12.86 27.51 3.53
CA GLU A 130 11.67 27.86 2.77
C GLU A 130 10.49 27.06 3.28
N LEU A 131 9.36 27.73 3.51
CA LEU A 131 8.08 27.13 3.87
C LEU A 131 7.23 26.98 2.61
N LEU A 132 6.91 25.74 2.27
CA LEU A 132 5.97 25.40 1.22
C LEU A 132 4.68 24.89 1.85
N ASN A 133 3.54 25.40 1.38
CA ASN A 133 2.25 24.79 1.68
C ASN A 133 1.59 24.40 0.37
N TYR A 134 0.97 23.25 0.40
CA TYR A 134 0.24 22.69 -0.72
C TYR A 134 -1.16 22.30 -0.31
N ASP A 135 -2.11 22.47 -1.24
CA ASP A 135 -3.42 21.85 -1.17
C ASP A 135 -3.59 20.95 -2.39
N TRP A 136 -4.04 19.69 -2.18
CA TRP A 136 -4.28 18.74 -3.25
C TRP A 136 -5.68 18.14 -3.19
N HIS A 137 -6.20 17.77 -4.37
CA HIS A 137 -7.20 16.72 -4.50
C HIS A 137 -6.50 15.43 -4.91
N GLU A 138 -6.79 14.36 -4.19
CA GLU A 138 -6.10 13.10 -4.38
C GLU A 138 -7.07 11.94 -4.53
N SER A 139 -6.64 10.92 -5.27
CA SER A 139 -7.40 9.71 -5.52
C SER A 139 -6.48 8.51 -5.52
N ALA A 140 -6.88 7.46 -4.80
CA ALA A 140 -6.18 6.20 -4.70
C ALA A 140 -7.09 5.03 -5.08
N TYR A 141 -6.61 4.14 -5.96
CA TYR A 141 -7.21 2.84 -6.21
C TYR A 141 -6.38 1.76 -5.53
N LEU A 142 -7.02 1.01 -4.64
CA LEU A 142 -6.38 -0.01 -3.83
C LEU A 142 -6.88 -1.40 -4.22
N VAL A 143 -5.99 -2.37 -4.16
CA VAL A 143 -6.30 -3.78 -4.43
C VAL A 143 -5.72 -4.69 -3.35
N ARG A 144 -6.34 -5.87 -3.17
CA ARG A 144 -5.79 -6.91 -2.32
C ARG A 144 -4.65 -7.61 -3.07
N ASP A 145 -3.43 -7.43 -2.61
CA ASP A 145 -2.23 -8.08 -3.12
C ASP A 145 -1.57 -8.90 -2.02
N SER A 146 -1.43 -10.20 -2.27
CA SER A 146 -0.81 -11.16 -1.33
C SER A 146 -1.35 -11.06 0.10
N GLY A 147 -2.67 -10.81 0.24
CA GLY A 147 -3.37 -10.71 1.51
C GLY A 147 -3.30 -9.33 2.18
N LYS A 148 -2.55 -8.38 1.64
CA LYS A 148 -2.46 -6.99 2.10
C LYS A 148 -3.24 -6.07 1.15
N LEU A 149 -3.81 -5.00 1.69
CA LEU A 149 -4.37 -3.93 0.87
C LEU A 149 -3.21 -3.03 0.43
N LYS A 150 -3.08 -2.78 -0.89
CA LYS A 150 -2.03 -1.97 -1.47
C LYS A 150 -2.58 -1.00 -2.51
N ILE A 151 -1.95 0.15 -2.64
CA ILE A 151 -2.29 1.15 -3.64
C ILE A 151 -1.69 0.73 -4.98
N LYS A 152 -2.54 0.58 -5.99
CA LYS A 152 -2.13 0.24 -7.36
C LYS A 152 -2.01 1.47 -8.25
N PHE A 153 -2.89 2.44 -8.05
CA PHE A 153 -2.90 3.68 -8.80
C PHE A 153 -3.13 4.85 -7.84
N TYR A 154 -2.40 5.93 -8.07
CA TYR A 154 -2.55 7.17 -7.33
C TYR A 154 -2.60 8.36 -8.29
N PHE A 155 -3.47 9.30 -8.01
CA PHE A 155 -3.58 10.56 -8.72
C PHE A 155 -3.52 11.71 -7.73
N SER A 156 -2.65 12.69 -7.99
CA SER A 156 -2.50 13.90 -7.19
C SER A 156 -2.62 15.12 -8.08
N ASP A 157 -3.55 16.01 -7.76
CA ASP A 157 -3.78 17.28 -8.45
C ASP A 157 -3.55 18.43 -7.49
N THR A 158 -2.50 19.24 -7.75
CA THR A 158 -2.18 20.41 -6.96
C THR A 158 -3.16 21.54 -7.25
N ILE A 159 -3.98 21.92 -6.27
CA ILE A 159 -4.97 22.99 -6.37
C ILE A 159 -4.34 24.34 -6.03
N ASN A 160 -3.47 24.36 -5.03
CA ASN A 160 -2.84 25.58 -4.54
C ASN A 160 -1.42 25.26 -4.03
N GLN A 161 -0.53 26.21 -4.21
CA GLN A 161 0.84 26.16 -3.71
C GLN A 161 1.29 27.54 -3.27
N THR A 162 1.91 27.63 -2.10
CA THR A 162 2.54 28.87 -1.63
C THR A 162 3.97 28.59 -1.19
N LEU A 163 4.86 29.57 -1.45
CA LEU A 163 6.26 29.52 -1.04
C LEU A 163 6.60 30.80 -0.25
N LYS A 164 7.25 30.64 0.90
CA LYS A 164 7.72 31.75 1.74
C LYS A 164 9.10 31.44 2.28
N THR A 165 10.07 32.36 2.02
CA THR A 165 11.39 32.29 2.67
C THR A 165 11.25 32.62 4.16
N LEU A 166 11.80 31.75 5.02
CA LEU A 166 11.86 31.94 6.46
C LEU A 166 13.13 32.78 6.80
N LYS A 167 13.01 33.63 7.79
CA LYS A 167 14.14 34.45 8.25
C LYS A 167 14.97 33.71 9.28
#